data_dd2898f6204f5e50ba7d2c5b57220f53
#
_entry.id   dd2898f6204f5e50ba7d2c5b57220f53
#
_cell.length_a   1.000
_cell.length_b   1.000
_cell.length_c   1.000
_cell.angle_alpha   90.00
_cell.angle_beta   90.00
_cell.angle_gamma   90.00
#
_symmetry.space_group_name_H-M   'P 1'
#
loop_
_entity.id
_entity.type
_entity.pdbx_description
1 polymer ?
#
loop_
_entity_poly.entity_id
_entity_poly.type
_entity_poly.pdbx_seq_one_letter_code
_entity_poly.pdbx_strand_id
1 'polypeptide(L)'
;MGMKVLWLCNNAPGAVRSALSGKPEGGVNWLDHVLSDLRNQGVTLRILYRGTGTPGQLDPLCSYAPVPETPAHIYQPKLEEAFRQELRCFQPDVIHSWGIEYHHALAMVNAAQSAGMLPRMVASIQGLCCRIALHYTDGLPERALRRRTIRDILRRDSILRQQQVYAQRGELEILALEKLSHVIGRTDWDKANALEINPALTYHFCNETLREPFYIGQWEYAACKKHRIFASSCSYPVKGFHLLLEALALVRKTYPDATLAVPGRSFLSNDLKSRLRQNGYENYLLHLTRQLHLNDAVEFLGHLSAEQMKKQYLQSNVFVLPSTMENSPNVLGEAMLLGLPCVAANVGGVSSMMGQKEGILCDPVSTNQLAEEICRVFAMEADAAAMGLAAQVRALQTHDPEKNLKNLLDIYRLLSGKEN
;
A
#
# COMPACT_ATOMS: atom_id res chain seq x y z
N MET A 1 -32.67 11.27 8.71
CA MET A 1 -31.49 11.09 9.59
C MET A 1 -30.29 10.78 8.72
N GLY A 2 -29.13 11.38 8.99
CA GLY A 2 -27.90 11.11 8.24
C GLY A 2 -27.45 9.63 8.33
N MET A 3 -26.72 9.18 7.34
CA MET A 3 -26.15 7.82 7.29
C MET A 3 -25.12 7.63 8.40
N LYS A 4 -25.15 6.50 9.11
CA LYS A 4 -24.19 6.13 10.15
C LYS A 4 -23.27 5.03 9.64
N VAL A 5 -21.98 5.28 9.59
CA VAL A 5 -20.99 4.31 9.08
C VAL A 5 -19.96 4.01 10.15
N LEU A 6 -19.72 2.74 10.42
CA LEU A 6 -18.64 2.28 11.27
C LEU A 6 -17.46 1.88 10.39
N TRP A 7 -16.31 2.51 10.60
CA TRP A 7 -15.05 2.15 9.98
C TRP A 7 -14.19 1.29 10.90
N LEU A 8 -13.64 0.22 10.36
CA LEU A 8 -12.56 -0.54 10.97
C LEU A 8 -11.28 -0.34 10.16
N CYS A 9 -10.26 0.26 10.77
CA CYS A 9 -9.01 0.63 10.10
C CYS A 9 -7.81 -0.14 10.65
N ASN A 10 -6.92 -0.58 9.77
CA ASN A 10 -5.66 -1.23 10.15
C ASN A 10 -4.71 -0.26 10.87
N ASN A 11 -4.80 1.03 10.56
CA ASN A 11 -4.07 2.12 11.22
C ASN A 11 -5.02 3.30 11.44
N ALA A 12 -4.74 4.12 12.45
CA ALA A 12 -5.49 5.36 12.66
C ALA A 12 -5.34 6.29 11.45
N PRO A 13 -6.44 6.90 10.92
CA PRO A 13 -6.34 8.02 9.99
C PRO A 13 -5.47 9.15 10.54
N GLY A 14 -4.87 9.98 9.67
CA GLY A 14 -3.99 11.07 10.07
C GLY A 14 -4.67 12.09 10.98
N ALA A 15 -5.93 12.44 10.70
CA ALA A 15 -6.73 13.31 11.55
C ALA A 15 -6.88 12.77 12.98
N VAL A 16 -7.08 11.44 13.13
CA VAL A 16 -7.15 10.78 14.44
C VAL A 16 -5.79 10.80 15.14
N ARG A 17 -4.70 10.52 14.41
CA ARG A 17 -3.32 10.59 14.97
C ARG A 17 -2.97 11.99 15.42
N SER A 18 -3.34 13.02 14.65
CA SER A 18 -3.15 14.43 15.03
C SER A 18 -3.91 14.78 16.32
N ALA A 19 -5.16 14.30 16.44
CA ALA A 19 -5.95 14.51 17.66
C ALA A 19 -5.33 13.81 18.88
N LEU A 20 -4.77 12.61 18.71
CA LEU A 20 -4.13 11.85 19.77
C LEU A 20 -2.77 12.46 20.21
N SER A 21 -1.99 12.98 19.26
CA SER A 21 -0.65 13.52 19.52
C SER A 21 -0.65 14.98 19.93
N GLY A 22 -1.74 15.71 19.70
CA GLY A 22 -1.84 17.16 19.86
C GLY A 22 -0.95 17.94 18.88
N LYS A 23 -0.42 17.29 17.85
CA LYS A 23 0.45 17.88 16.82
C LYS A 23 -0.11 17.59 15.45
N PRO A 24 -0.08 18.56 14.51
CA PRO A 24 -0.40 18.27 13.13
C PRO A 24 0.61 17.24 12.62
N GLU A 25 0.14 16.07 12.20
CA GLU A 25 1.00 15.10 11.54
C GLU A 25 1.30 15.56 10.12
N GLY A 26 2.57 15.54 9.76
CA GLY A 26 3.10 16.02 8.48
C GLY A 26 2.78 15.13 7.27
N GLY A 27 1.72 14.34 7.32
CA GLY A 27 1.32 13.46 6.23
C GLY A 27 -0.18 13.19 6.25
N VAL A 28 -0.92 13.83 5.34
CA VAL A 28 -2.29 13.44 5.03
C VAL A 28 -2.23 12.05 4.40
N ASN A 29 -2.91 11.10 5.02
CA ASN A 29 -3.10 9.76 4.46
C ASN A 29 -4.24 9.83 3.42
N TRP A 30 -4.27 8.93 2.43
CA TRP A 30 -5.37 8.82 1.48
C TRP A 30 -6.75 8.66 2.18
N LEU A 31 -6.83 7.97 3.33
CA LEU A 31 -8.04 7.88 4.15
C LEU A 31 -8.54 9.23 4.68
N ASP A 32 -7.67 10.20 4.87
CA ASP A 32 -8.06 11.51 5.43
C ASP A 32 -8.92 12.31 4.45
N HIS A 33 -8.69 12.19 3.14
CA HIS A 33 -9.55 12.78 2.12
C HIS A 33 -10.95 12.17 2.18
N VAL A 34 -11.05 10.85 2.13
CA VAL A 34 -12.33 10.14 2.22
C VAL A 34 -13.07 10.48 3.52
N LEU A 35 -12.32 10.57 4.64
CA LEU A 35 -12.89 10.97 5.93
C LEU A 35 -13.48 12.39 5.89
N SER A 36 -12.74 13.34 5.33
CA SER A 36 -13.20 14.73 5.17
C SER A 36 -14.43 14.80 4.28
N ASP A 37 -14.40 14.14 3.14
CA ASP A 37 -15.47 14.18 2.14
C ASP A 37 -16.77 13.58 2.69
N LEU A 38 -16.72 12.45 3.37
CA LEU A 38 -17.90 11.84 3.98
C LEU A 38 -18.51 12.71 5.08
N ARG A 39 -17.67 13.39 5.87
CA ARG A 39 -18.15 14.35 6.89
C ARG A 39 -18.84 15.55 6.25
N ASN A 40 -18.29 16.07 5.14
CA ASN A 40 -18.89 17.15 4.36
C ASN A 40 -20.26 16.74 3.75
N GLN A 41 -20.46 15.44 3.51
CA GLN A 41 -21.74 14.87 3.08
C GLN A 41 -22.70 14.56 4.25
N GLY A 42 -22.35 14.95 5.48
CA GLY A 42 -23.19 14.72 6.67
C GLY A 42 -23.25 13.27 7.16
N VAL A 43 -22.30 12.44 6.77
CA VAL A 43 -22.19 11.06 7.24
C VAL A 43 -21.66 11.05 8.68
N THR A 44 -22.37 10.34 9.58
CA THR A 44 -21.90 10.13 10.95
C THR A 44 -20.96 8.93 11.01
N LEU A 45 -19.71 9.15 11.47
CA LEU A 45 -18.65 8.16 11.47
C LEU A 45 -18.27 7.70 12.87
N ARG A 46 -18.12 6.40 13.03
CA ARG A 46 -17.44 5.77 14.15
C ARG A 46 -16.20 5.05 13.63
N ILE A 47 -15.00 5.49 14.02
CA ILE A 47 -13.74 4.96 13.55
C ILE A 47 -13.13 4.07 14.64
N LEU A 48 -13.01 2.78 14.36
CA LEU A 48 -12.22 1.83 15.14
C LEU A 48 -10.89 1.62 14.44
N TYR A 49 -9.78 1.83 15.15
CA TYR A 49 -8.45 1.67 14.56
C TYR A 49 -7.56 0.79 15.44
N ARG A 50 -6.74 -0.05 14.81
CA ARG A 50 -5.74 -0.84 15.53
C ARG A 50 -4.63 0.07 16.06
N GLY A 51 -4.41 0.02 17.36
CA GLY A 51 -3.38 0.83 18.00
C GLY A 51 -3.67 1.11 19.46
N THR A 52 -2.92 2.08 19.99
CA THR A 52 -3.06 2.60 21.34
C THR A 52 -3.66 4.01 21.32
N GLY A 53 -4.19 4.46 22.44
CA GLY A 53 -4.78 5.79 22.60
C GLY A 53 -6.05 5.76 23.43
N THR A 54 -6.68 6.92 23.58
CA THR A 54 -7.97 7.07 24.26
C THR A 54 -9.08 7.29 23.25
N PRO A 55 -10.31 6.79 23.49
CA PRO A 55 -11.46 7.15 22.69
C PRO A 55 -11.67 8.67 22.68
N GLY A 56 -12.15 9.21 21.55
CA GLY A 56 -12.38 10.65 21.40
C GLY A 56 -13.29 11.00 20.25
N GLN A 57 -13.37 12.28 19.96
CA GLN A 57 -14.14 12.84 18.84
C GLN A 57 -13.27 13.81 18.05
N LEU A 58 -13.42 13.80 16.73
CA LEU A 58 -12.86 14.85 15.86
C LEU A 58 -13.84 16.02 15.76
N ASP A 59 -15.14 15.73 15.75
CA ASP A 59 -16.27 16.67 15.73
C ASP A 59 -17.58 15.92 16.08
N PRO A 60 -18.75 16.60 16.08
CA PRO A 60 -20.03 15.98 16.43
C PRO A 60 -20.43 14.80 15.53
N LEU A 61 -19.93 14.73 14.30
CA LEU A 61 -20.22 13.66 13.34
C LEU A 61 -19.19 12.55 13.32
N CYS A 62 -18.04 12.70 13.99
CA CYS A 62 -16.95 11.75 13.90
C CYS A 62 -16.33 11.42 15.26
N SER A 63 -16.53 10.18 15.73
CA SER A 63 -15.91 9.64 16.92
C SER A 63 -14.94 8.51 16.60
N TYR A 64 -13.96 8.28 17.47
CA TYR A 64 -12.96 7.24 17.28
C TYR A 64 -12.63 6.48 18.57
N ALA A 65 -12.18 5.24 18.44
CA ALA A 65 -11.64 4.44 19.53
C ALA A 65 -10.55 3.48 19.05
N PRO A 66 -9.56 3.19 19.90
CA PRO A 66 -8.56 2.18 19.59
C PRO A 66 -9.13 0.76 19.75
N VAL A 67 -8.69 -0.13 18.87
CA VAL A 67 -8.77 -1.57 19.03
C VAL A 67 -7.40 -2.03 19.53
N PRO A 68 -7.31 -2.83 20.61
CA PRO A 68 -6.02 -3.24 21.16
C PRO A 68 -5.08 -3.84 20.13
N GLU A 69 -3.82 -3.40 20.15
CA GLU A 69 -2.79 -3.92 19.26
C GLU A 69 -2.37 -5.31 19.71
N THR A 70 -2.61 -6.29 18.86
CA THR A 70 -2.28 -7.71 19.07
C THR A 70 -1.54 -8.23 17.83
N PRO A 71 -0.80 -9.35 17.94
CA PRO A 71 -0.13 -9.92 16.78
C PRO A 71 -1.10 -10.18 15.63
N ALA A 72 -0.82 -9.63 14.45
CA ALA A 72 -1.73 -9.60 13.31
C ALA A 72 -2.19 -10.99 12.80
N HIS A 73 -1.39 -12.02 13.06
CA HIS A 73 -1.59 -13.41 12.63
C HIS A 73 -2.23 -14.31 13.71
N ILE A 74 -2.55 -13.76 14.89
CA ILE A 74 -3.14 -14.53 15.99
C ILE A 74 -4.56 -14.04 16.22
N TYR A 75 -5.52 -14.90 15.93
CA TYR A 75 -6.93 -14.59 16.14
C TYR A 75 -7.26 -14.33 17.62
N GLN A 76 -8.06 -13.31 17.88
CA GLN A 76 -8.43 -12.88 19.23
C GLN A 76 -9.96 -12.90 19.41
N PRO A 77 -10.55 -14.00 19.92
CA PRO A 77 -12.02 -14.12 20.09
C PRO A 77 -12.65 -13.00 20.95
N LYS A 78 -11.89 -12.46 21.90
CA LYS A 78 -12.37 -11.35 22.77
C LYS A 78 -12.74 -10.10 21.98
N LEU A 79 -12.17 -9.89 20.78
CA LEU A 79 -12.52 -8.76 19.93
C LEU A 79 -13.95 -8.87 19.38
N GLU A 80 -14.48 -10.07 19.19
CA GLU A 80 -15.85 -10.24 18.70
C GLU A 80 -16.86 -9.64 19.68
N GLU A 81 -16.68 -9.86 21.00
CA GLU A 81 -17.58 -9.28 22.00
C GLU A 81 -17.46 -7.75 22.05
N ALA A 82 -16.23 -7.23 22.00
CA ALA A 82 -16.02 -5.79 21.94
C ALA A 82 -16.69 -5.17 20.70
N PHE A 83 -16.56 -5.82 19.54
CA PHE A 83 -17.23 -5.36 18.32
C PHE A 83 -18.75 -5.51 18.37
N ARG A 84 -19.29 -6.58 18.93
CA ARG A 84 -20.75 -6.70 19.16
C ARG A 84 -21.28 -5.55 20.04
N GLN A 85 -20.52 -5.16 21.05
CA GLN A 85 -20.89 -4.01 21.89
C GLN A 85 -20.86 -2.69 21.09
N GLU A 86 -19.83 -2.45 20.30
CA GLU A 86 -19.75 -1.26 19.43
C GLU A 86 -20.92 -1.23 18.43
N LEU A 87 -21.24 -2.36 17.81
CA LEU A 87 -22.37 -2.47 16.88
C LEU A 87 -23.73 -2.18 17.57
N ARG A 88 -23.94 -2.70 18.78
CA ARG A 88 -25.15 -2.42 19.58
C ARG A 88 -25.26 -0.96 19.99
N CYS A 89 -24.15 -0.34 20.40
CA CYS A 89 -24.15 1.05 20.88
C CYS A 89 -24.27 2.05 19.72
N PHE A 90 -23.51 1.86 18.64
CA PHE A 90 -23.49 2.81 17.53
C PHE A 90 -24.63 2.57 16.54
N GLN A 91 -25.07 1.33 16.36
CA GLN A 91 -26.10 0.93 15.39
C GLN A 91 -25.83 1.50 13.98
N PRO A 92 -24.72 1.08 13.32
CA PRO A 92 -24.35 1.58 12.00
C PRO A 92 -25.35 1.12 10.94
N ASP A 93 -25.58 1.96 9.93
CA ASP A 93 -26.26 1.59 8.69
C ASP A 93 -25.35 0.74 7.80
N VAL A 94 -24.03 1.05 7.85
CA VAL A 94 -22.98 0.35 7.09
C VAL A 94 -21.76 0.11 7.99
N ILE A 95 -21.16 -1.07 7.83
CA ILE A 95 -19.87 -1.42 8.43
C ILE A 95 -18.84 -1.50 7.28
N HIS A 96 -17.78 -0.71 7.34
CA HIS A 96 -16.71 -0.76 6.35
C HIS A 96 -15.37 -1.11 6.99
N SER A 97 -14.79 -2.26 6.64
CA SER A 97 -13.43 -2.62 7.01
C SER A 97 -12.45 -2.15 5.93
N TRP A 98 -11.58 -1.20 6.28
CA TRP A 98 -10.49 -0.71 5.41
C TRP A 98 -9.29 -1.65 5.46
N GLY A 99 -9.50 -2.84 4.91
CA GLY A 99 -8.56 -3.94 4.85
C GLY A 99 -9.07 -5.20 5.53
N ILE A 100 -8.59 -6.34 5.04
CA ILE A 100 -8.93 -7.68 5.53
C ILE A 100 -7.69 -8.45 6.02
N GLU A 101 -6.52 -7.84 5.95
CA GLU A 101 -5.22 -8.47 6.13
C GLU A 101 -4.87 -8.81 7.58
N TYR A 102 -5.73 -8.44 8.53
CA TYR A 102 -5.50 -8.62 9.97
C TYR A 102 -6.64 -9.38 10.63
N HIS A 103 -6.33 -10.12 11.69
CA HIS A 103 -7.31 -10.91 12.44
C HIS A 103 -8.53 -10.14 12.95
N HIS A 104 -8.42 -8.81 13.18
CA HIS A 104 -9.53 -8.00 13.64
C HIS A 104 -10.63 -7.83 12.57
N ALA A 105 -10.29 -7.94 11.28
CA ALA A 105 -11.28 -7.96 10.22
C ALA A 105 -12.18 -9.19 10.32
N LEU A 106 -11.62 -10.39 10.52
CA LEU A 106 -12.39 -11.61 10.76
C LEU A 106 -13.23 -11.50 12.04
N ALA A 107 -12.71 -10.91 13.11
CA ALA A 107 -13.47 -10.70 14.34
C ALA A 107 -14.67 -9.76 14.12
N MET A 108 -14.54 -8.70 13.31
CA MET A 108 -15.65 -7.84 12.94
C MET A 108 -16.68 -8.57 12.08
N VAL A 109 -16.23 -9.38 11.12
CA VAL A 109 -17.11 -10.23 10.28
C VAL A 109 -17.95 -11.16 11.16
N ASN A 110 -17.33 -11.85 12.13
CA ASN A 110 -18.04 -12.72 13.06
C ASN A 110 -19.01 -11.95 13.97
N ALA A 111 -18.60 -10.78 14.45
CA ALA A 111 -19.47 -9.91 15.25
C ALA A 111 -20.68 -9.40 14.46
N ALA A 112 -20.47 -8.97 13.21
CA ALA A 112 -21.53 -8.52 12.31
C ALA A 112 -22.48 -9.68 11.95
N GLN A 113 -21.95 -10.88 11.71
CA GLN A 113 -22.75 -12.08 11.46
C GLN A 113 -23.65 -12.39 12.66
N SER A 114 -23.08 -12.39 13.86
CA SER A 114 -23.84 -12.66 15.12
C SER A 114 -24.90 -11.59 15.41
N ALA A 115 -24.68 -10.36 14.95
CA ALA A 115 -25.62 -9.25 15.11
C ALA A 115 -26.66 -9.15 13.98
N GLY A 116 -26.63 -10.05 12.98
CA GLY A 116 -27.50 -9.98 11.80
C GLY A 116 -27.18 -8.79 10.86
N MET A 117 -25.99 -8.22 10.98
CA MET A 117 -25.58 -7.02 10.23
C MET A 117 -24.61 -7.32 9.07
N LEU A 118 -24.27 -8.59 8.83
CA LEU A 118 -23.33 -8.99 7.79
C LEU A 118 -23.71 -8.48 6.37
N PRO A 119 -25.01 -8.46 5.96
CA PRO A 119 -25.41 -7.91 4.67
C PRO A 119 -25.16 -6.40 4.52
N ARG A 120 -24.91 -5.67 5.63
CA ARG A 120 -24.56 -4.25 5.64
C ARG A 120 -23.05 -4.02 5.80
N MET A 121 -22.25 -5.08 5.74
CA MET A 121 -20.80 -5.00 5.86
C MET A 121 -20.12 -5.10 4.51
N VAL A 122 -19.15 -4.24 4.28
CA VAL A 122 -18.23 -4.29 3.14
C VAL A 122 -16.78 -4.22 3.63
N ALA A 123 -15.88 -4.87 2.91
CA ALA A 123 -14.46 -4.79 3.19
C ALA A 123 -13.67 -4.38 1.94
N SER A 124 -12.77 -3.41 2.07
CA SER A 124 -11.84 -3.02 1.01
C SER A 124 -10.64 -3.95 0.98
N ILE A 125 -10.32 -4.49 -0.20
CA ILE A 125 -9.13 -5.29 -0.42
C ILE A 125 -7.94 -4.34 -0.65
N GLN A 126 -7.08 -4.18 0.37
CA GLN A 126 -5.85 -3.40 0.26
C GLN A 126 -4.70 -4.23 -0.34
N GLY A 127 -4.64 -5.47 0.02
CA GLY A 127 -3.77 -6.51 -0.50
C GLY A 127 -4.30 -7.87 -0.06
N LEU A 128 -3.78 -8.94 -0.64
CA LEU A 128 -4.13 -10.30 -0.27
C LEU A 128 -2.93 -11.01 0.35
N CYS A 129 -2.95 -11.15 1.67
CA CYS A 129 -1.86 -11.79 2.43
C CYS A 129 -1.61 -13.23 1.98
N CYS A 130 -2.66 -13.96 1.62
CA CYS A 130 -2.57 -15.32 1.08
C CYS A 130 -1.74 -15.37 -0.22
N ARG A 131 -1.84 -14.36 -1.07
CA ARG A 131 -1.05 -14.25 -2.31
C ARG A 131 0.32 -13.63 -2.06
N ILE A 132 0.42 -12.62 -1.20
CA ILE A 132 1.71 -12.02 -0.80
C ILE A 132 2.65 -13.08 -0.22
N ALA A 133 2.15 -13.99 0.62
CA ALA A 133 2.95 -15.04 1.22
C ALA A 133 3.64 -15.95 0.20
N LEU A 134 3.00 -16.22 -0.94
CA LEU A 134 3.56 -17.05 -2.01
C LEU A 134 4.76 -16.39 -2.69
N HIS A 135 4.72 -15.05 -2.82
CA HIS A 135 5.73 -14.26 -3.55
C HIS A 135 6.67 -13.46 -2.64
N TYR A 136 6.58 -13.68 -1.32
CA TYR A 136 7.32 -12.88 -0.34
C TYR A 136 8.85 -12.98 -0.48
N THR A 137 9.33 -14.12 -0.96
CA THR A 137 10.76 -14.43 -1.06
C THR A 137 11.27 -14.54 -2.50
N ASP A 138 10.44 -14.22 -3.49
CA ASP A 138 10.80 -14.34 -4.90
C ASP A 138 12.06 -13.53 -5.22
N GLY A 139 12.95 -14.13 -6.02
CA GLY A 139 14.23 -13.53 -6.40
C GLY A 139 15.31 -13.55 -5.29
N LEU A 140 14.99 -13.98 -4.07
CA LEU A 140 16.00 -14.09 -3.01
C LEU A 140 16.76 -15.43 -3.08
N PRO A 141 18.11 -15.40 -3.08
CA PRO A 141 18.88 -16.63 -3.00
C PRO A 141 18.77 -17.26 -1.61
N GLU A 142 18.96 -18.58 -1.52
CA GLU A 142 18.83 -19.32 -0.28
C GLU A 142 19.72 -18.79 0.86
N ARG A 143 20.91 -18.29 0.51
CA ARG A 143 21.83 -17.63 1.46
C ARG A 143 21.20 -16.40 2.14
N ALA A 144 20.30 -15.69 1.45
CA ALA A 144 19.58 -14.54 2.03
C ALA A 144 18.47 -15.01 2.96
N LEU A 145 17.75 -16.07 2.58
CA LEU A 145 16.66 -16.66 3.38
C LEU A 145 17.14 -17.21 4.72
N ARG A 146 18.33 -17.82 4.74
CA ARG A 146 18.94 -18.38 5.96
C ARG A 146 19.63 -17.34 6.83
N ARG A 147 19.80 -16.10 6.32
CA ARG A 147 20.50 -15.05 7.05
C ARG A 147 19.66 -14.55 8.22
N ARG A 148 20.25 -14.54 9.42
CA ARG A 148 19.62 -14.05 10.63
C ARG A 148 20.57 -13.09 11.34
N THR A 149 20.04 -11.96 11.77
CA THR A 149 20.75 -11.03 12.65
C THR A 149 20.37 -11.30 14.11
N ILE A 150 21.14 -10.75 15.04
CA ILE A 150 20.79 -10.79 16.48
C ILE A 150 19.39 -10.20 16.70
N ARG A 151 19.06 -9.11 15.98
CA ARG A 151 17.73 -8.50 16.01
C ARG A 151 16.63 -9.48 15.57
N ASP A 152 16.85 -10.23 14.49
CA ASP A 152 15.85 -11.20 14.01
C ASP A 152 15.59 -12.32 15.02
N ILE A 153 16.65 -12.76 15.72
CA ILE A 153 16.53 -13.78 16.76
C ILE A 153 15.70 -13.24 17.93
N LEU A 154 16.02 -12.02 18.41
CA LEU A 154 15.33 -11.40 19.54
C LEU A 154 13.87 -11.03 19.22
N ARG A 155 13.61 -10.56 18.02
CA ARG A 155 12.27 -10.13 17.59
C ARG A 155 11.45 -11.21 16.88
N ARG A 156 12.08 -12.35 16.56
CA ARG A 156 11.47 -13.45 15.81
C ARG A 156 10.87 -12.98 14.48
N ASP A 157 11.59 -12.11 13.75
CA ASP A 157 11.12 -11.48 12.52
C ASP A 157 12.05 -11.71 11.30
N SER A 158 12.74 -12.87 11.24
CA SER A 158 13.51 -13.27 10.06
C SER A 158 12.64 -13.34 8.79
N ILE A 159 13.26 -13.27 7.61
CA ILE A 159 12.55 -13.26 6.30
C ILE A 159 11.53 -14.41 6.22
N LEU A 160 11.95 -15.65 6.50
CA LEU A 160 11.06 -16.82 6.48
C LEU A 160 9.95 -16.74 7.54
N ARG A 161 10.25 -16.14 8.71
CA ARG A 161 9.21 -15.95 9.73
C ARG A 161 8.20 -14.90 9.30
N GLN A 162 8.62 -13.84 8.64
CA GLN A 162 7.71 -12.85 8.08
C GLN A 162 6.81 -13.46 6.99
N GLN A 163 7.38 -14.27 6.08
CA GLN A 163 6.60 -15.01 5.09
C GLN A 163 5.54 -15.91 5.77
N GLN A 164 5.93 -16.63 6.81
CA GLN A 164 5.02 -17.48 7.59
C GLN A 164 3.90 -16.66 8.26
N VAL A 165 4.21 -15.46 8.78
CA VAL A 165 3.22 -14.55 9.34
C VAL A 165 2.24 -14.08 8.26
N TYR A 166 2.70 -13.79 7.05
CA TYR A 166 1.81 -13.46 5.93
C TYR A 166 0.90 -14.64 5.57
N ALA A 167 1.42 -15.88 5.55
CA ALA A 167 0.62 -17.07 5.30
C ALA A 167 -0.48 -17.24 6.36
N GLN A 168 -0.14 -17.12 7.66
CA GLN A 168 -1.11 -17.20 8.75
C GLN A 168 -2.16 -16.08 8.71
N ARG A 169 -1.77 -14.86 8.32
CA ARG A 169 -2.73 -13.78 8.07
C ARG A 169 -3.64 -14.11 6.89
N GLY A 170 -3.08 -14.71 5.84
CA GLY A 170 -3.84 -15.15 4.67
C GLY A 170 -4.91 -16.20 4.99
N GLU A 171 -4.64 -17.12 5.93
CA GLU A 171 -5.66 -18.07 6.42
C GLU A 171 -6.86 -17.34 7.05
N LEU A 172 -6.59 -16.33 7.90
CA LEU A 172 -7.65 -15.54 8.55
C LEU A 172 -8.40 -14.64 7.55
N GLU A 173 -7.70 -14.14 6.56
CA GLU A 173 -8.25 -13.35 5.44
C GLU A 173 -9.22 -14.18 4.60
N ILE A 174 -8.84 -15.41 4.24
CA ILE A 174 -9.69 -16.35 3.51
C ILE A 174 -10.98 -16.62 4.29
N LEU A 175 -10.86 -16.93 5.59
CA LEU A 175 -12.03 -17.15 6.46
C LEU A 175 -12.97 -15.93 6.54
N ALA A 176 -12.42 -14.71 6.45
CA ALA A 176 -13.23 -13.49 6.41
C ALA A 176 -13.94 -13.34 5.06
N LEU A 177 -13.22 -13.57 3.94
CA LEU A 177 -13.78 -13.48 2.59
C LEU A 177 -14.88 -14.52 2.33
N GLU A 178 -14.72 -15.74 2.83
CA GLU A 178 -15.73 -16.80 2.70
C GLU A 178 -17.09 -16.43 3.32
N LYS A 179 -17.09 -15.55 4.32
CA LYS A 179 -18.31 -15.13 5.04
C LYS A 179 -18.90 -13.83 4.50
N LEU A 180 -18.09 -12.96 3.94
CA LEU A 180 -18.52 -11.65 3.44
C LEU A 180 -19.48 -11.81 2.26
N SER A 181 -20.45 -10.89 2.16
CA SER A 181 -21.33 -10.76 0.99
C SER A 181 -20.85 -9.68 0.03
N HIS A 182 -20.10 -8.68 0.51
CA HIS A 182 -19.68 -7.53 -0.26
C HIS A 182 -18.21 -7.19 -0.02
N VAL A 183 -17.47 -6.95 -1.11
CA VAL A 183 -16.11 -6.41 -1.05
C VAL A 183 -15.95 -5.25 -2.02
N ILE A 184 -15.06 -4.32 -1.67
CA ILE A 184 -14.56 -3.28 -2.56
C ILE A 184 -13.16 -3.66 -3.01
N GLY A 185 -12.92 -3.61 -4.31
CA GLY A 185 -11.59 -3.80 -4.89
C GLY A 185 -11.32 -2.81 -6.02
N ARG A 186 -10.14 -2.90 -6.60
CA ARG A 186 -9.60 -1.87 -7.50
C ARG A 186 -9.01 -2.42 -8.78
N THR A 187 -8.88 -3.74 -8.88
CA THR A 187 -8.16 -4.41 -9.99
C THR A 187 -8.88 -5.67 -10.43
N ASP A 188 -8.66 -6.09 -11.67
CA ASP A 188 -9.19 -7.37 -12.14
C ASP A 188 -8.54 -8.54 -11.41
N TRP A 189 -7.31 -8.35 -10.93
CA TRP A 189 -6.58 -9.35 -10.19
C TRP A 189 -7.21 -9.61 -8.81
N ASP A 190 -7.51 -8.56 -8.02
CA ASP A 190 -8.13 -8.75 -6.71
C ASP A 190 -9.57 -9.25 -6.84
N LYS A 191 -10.29 -8.83 -7.89
CA LYS A 191 -11.61 -9.38 -8.23
C LYS A 191 -11.56 -10.88 -8.49
N ALA A 192 -10.64 -11.31 -9.37
CA ALA A 192 -10.50 -12.73 -9.70
C ALA A 192 -10.17 -13.57 -8.46
N ASN A 193 -9.22 -13.10 -7.63
CA ASN A 193 -8.82 -13.79 -6.41
C ASN A 193 -9.93 -13.82 -5.34
N ALA A 194 -10.68 -12.73 -5.17
CA ALA A 194 -11.79 -12.68 -4.22
C ALA A 194 -12.92 -13.64 -4.63
N LEU A 195 -13.27 -13.68 -5.92
CA LEU A 195 -14.29 -14.58 -6.45
C LEU A 195 -13.84 -16.04 -6.51
N GLU A 196 -12.54 -16.31 -6.62
CA GLU A 196 -11.99 -17.67 -6.47
C GLU A 196 -12.21 -18.19 -5.04
N ILE A 197 -12.02 -17.33 -4.01
CA ILE A 197 -12.23 -17.70 -2.61
C ILE A 197 -13.72 -17.82 -2.30
N ASN A 198 -14.53 -16.86 -2.73
CA ASN A 198 -15.98 -16.86 -2.50
C ASN A 198 -16.74 -16.43 -3.76
N PRO A 199 -17.22 -17.38 -4.57
CA PRO A 199 -17.98 -17.08 -5.81
C PRO A 199 -19.30 -16.34 -5.59
N ALA A 200 -19.82 -16.32 -4.36
CA ALA A 200 -21.06 -15.62 -4.01
C ALA A 200 -20.87 -14.14 -3.65
N LEU A 201 -19.60 -13.67 -3.60
CA LEU A 201 -19.30 -12.28 -3.29
C LEU A 201 -19.84 -11.31 -4.35
N THR A 202 -20.47 -10.24 -3.88
CA THR A 202 -20.71 -9.05 -4.71
C THR A 202 -19.45 -8.16 -4.67
N TYR A 203 -18.76 -8.10 -5.79
CA TYR A 203 -17.57 -7.26 -5.93
C TYR A 203 -17.97 -5.87 -6.43
N HIS A 204 -17.59 -4.83 -5.66
CA HIS A 204 -17.76 -3.43 -6.00
C HIS A 204 -16.42 -2.84 -6.45
N PHE A 205 -16.39 -2.30 -7.66
CA PHE A 205 -15.20 -1.60 -8.14
C PHE A 205 -15.21 -0.15 -7.64
N CYS A 206 -14.26 0.20 -6.79
CA CYS A 206 -14.10 1.56 -6.29
C CYS A 206 -12.63 1.86 -6.02
N ASN A 207 -12.07 2.79 -6.80
CA ASN A 207 -10.69 3.24 -6.62
C ASN A 207 -10.54 4.19 -5.43
N GLU A 208 -9.29 4.44 -5.05
CA GLU A 208 -8.92 5.37 -3.99
C GLU A 208 -8.49 6.71 -4.57
N THR A 209 -8.90 7.79 -3.91
CA THR A 209 -8.31 9.11 -4.11
C THR A 209 -6.93 9.13 -3.50
N LEU A 210 -5.94 9.57 -4.27
CA LEU A 210 -4.55 9.64 -3.81
C LEU A 210 -4.30 10.93 -3.02
N ARG A 211 -3.07 11.11 -2.53
CA ARG A 211 -2.71 12.29 -1.74
C ARG A 211 -2.71 13.55 -2.62
N GLU A 212 -3.32 14.62 -2.12
CA GLU A 212 -3.56 15.88 -2.84
C GLU A 212 -2.34 16.46 -3.60
N PRO A 213 -1.11 16.51 -3.04
CA PRO A 213 0.01 17.10 -3.74
C PRO A 213 0.31 16.50 -5.12
N PHE A 214 -0.07 15.25 -5.37
CA PHE A 214 0.24 14.57 -6.63
C PHE A 214 -0.70 14.92 -7.79
N TYR A 215 -1.84 15.57 -7.52
CA TYR A 215 -2.74 16.09 -8.57
C TYR A 215 -2.25 17.39 -9.18
N ILE A 216 -1.21 18.02 -8.61
CA ILE A 216 -0.68 19.31 -9.03
C ILE A 216 0.77 19.13 -9.47
N GLY A 217 1.09 19.59 -10.66
CA GLY A 217 2.43 19.52 -11.24
C GLY A 217 2.54 18.45 -12.32
N GLN A 218 3.61 18.54 -13.08
CA GLN A 218 3.89 17.67 -14.21
C GLN A 218 5.38 17.42 -14.30
N TRP A 219 5.75 16.20 -14.62
CA TRP A 219 7.13 15.83 -14.90
C TRP A 219 7.58 16.41 -16.25
N GLU A 220 8.80 16.93 -16.28
CA GLU A 220 9.43 17.46 -17.47
C GLU A 220 10.85 16.90 -17.61
N TYR A 221 11.17 16.37 -18.78
CA TYR A 221 12.50 15.82 -19.05
C TYR A 221 13.61 16.86 -18.84
N ALA A 222 13.38 18.12 -19.20
CA ALA A 222 14.37 19.18 -19.03
C ALA A 222 14.69 19.50 -17.56
N ALA A 223 13.75 19.27 -16.65
CA ALA A 223 13.87 19.57 -15.23
C ALA A 223 14.37 18.39 -14.40
N CYS A 224 14.31 17.16 -14.90
CA CYS A 224 14.75 15.98 -14.16
C CYS A 224 16.27 15.81 -14.16
N LYS A 225 16.77 15.13 -13.14
CA LYS A 225 18.16 14.64 -13.11
C LYS A 225 18.23 13.40 -14.01
N LYS A 226 19.10 13.50 -15.04
CA LYS A 226 19.28 12.40 -16.00
C LYS A 226 19.79 11.16 -15.30
N HIS A 227 19.38 10.00 -15.80
CA HIS A 227 19.72 8.66 -15.30
C HIS A 227 19.44 8.45 -13.80
N ARG A 228 18.55 9.30 -13.19
CA ARG A 228 18.13 9.11 -11.81
C ARG A 228 16.87 8.24 -11.75
N ILE A 229 17.00 7.08 -11.11
CA ILE A 229 15.93 6.16 -10.79
C ILE A 229 15.33 6.54 -9.44
N PHE A 230 14.01 6.48 -9.31
CA PHE A 230 13.33 6.58 -8.02
C PHE A 230 12.53 5.31 -7.73
N ALA A 231 12.70 4.76 -6.53
CA ALA A 231 11.89 3.66 -6.00
C ALA A 231 11.26 4.07 -4.68
N SER A 232 10.07 3.56 -4.39
CA SER A 232 9.29 4.04 -3.23
C SER A 232 9.61 3.34 -1.92
N SER A 233 10.30 2.19 -1.93
CA SER A 233 10.57 1.41 -0.73
C SER A 233 11.70 0.40 -0.91
N CYS A 234 12.45 0.18 0.18
CA CYS A 234 13.44 -0.90 0.32
C CYS A 234 13.18 -1.80 1.56
N SER A 235 12.02 -1.67 2.19
CA SER A 235 11.80 -2.17 3.56
C SER A 235 11.55 -3.67 3.67
N TYR A 236 10.94 -4.28 2.65
CA TYR A 236 10.50 -5.68 2.68
C TYR A 236 10.91 -6.42 1.42
N PRO A 237 11.18 -7.73 1.49
CA PRO A 237 11.54 -8.54 0.33
C PRO A 237 10.58 -8.41 -0.85
N VAL A 238 9.27 -8.46 -0.58
CA VAL A 238 8.22 -8.34 -1.59
C VAL A 238 8.27 -7.04 -2.41
N LYS A 239 8.96 -5.99 -1.91
CA LYS A 239 9.18 -4.74 -2.65
C LYS A 239 10.30 -4.84 -3.71
N GLY A 240 10.98 -5.98 -3.80
CA GLY A 240 11.92 -6.30 -4.89
C GLY A 240 13.16 -5.41 -4.96
N PHE A 241 13.52 -4.68 -3.88
CA PHE A 241 14.67 -3.76 -3.93
C PHE A 241 15.99 -4.45 -4.24
N HIS A 242 16.15 -5.72 -3.88
CA HIS A 242 17.30 -6.55 -4.25
C HIS A 242 17.39 -6.76 -5.77
N LEU A 243 16.26 -6.94 -6.46
CA LEU A 243 16.20 -7.06 -7.92
C LEU A 243 16.60 -5.73 -8.58
N LEU A 244 16.15 -4.61 -8.00
CA LEU A 244 16.51 -3.29 -8.51
C LEU A 244 18.00 -2.96 -8.32
N LEU A 245 18.64 -3.42 -7.24
CA LEU A 245 20.09 -3.27 -7.08
C LEU A 245 20.87 -4.06 -8.13
N GLU A 246 20.44 -5.29 -8.43
CA GLU A 246 21.06 -6.10 -9.48
C GLU A 246 20.84 -5.44 -10.87
N ALA A 247 19.63 -4.97 -11.15
CA ALA A 247 19.33 -4.24 -12.38
C ALA A 247 20.15 -2.94 -12.49
N LEU A 248 20.30 -2.17 -11.41
CA LEU A 248 21.12 -0.95 -11.39
C LEU A 248 22.59 -1.23 -11.76
N ALA A 249 23.16 -2.34 -11.28
CA ALA A 249 24.51 -2.75 -11.63
C ALA A 249 24.66 -3.02 -13.14
N LEU A 250 23.61 -3.55 -13.78
CA LEU A 250 23.57 -3.74 -15.24
C LEU A 250 23.38 -2.42 -15.96
N VAL A 251 22.47 -1.56 -15.53
CA VAL A 251 22.24 -0.21 -16.09
C VAL A 251 23.52 0.60 -16.08
N ARG A 252 24.31 0.56 -15.00
CA ARG A 252 25.58 1.30 -14.87
C ARG A 252 26.69 0.86 -15.83
N LYS A 253 26.55 -0.28 -16.49
CA LYS A 253 27.47 -0.66 -17.58
C LYS A 253 27.29 0.24 -18.82
N THR A 254 26.06 0.71 -19.06
CA THR A 254 25.73 1.60 -20.19
C THR A 254 25.67 3.07 -19.74
N TYR A 255 25.15 3.34 -18.55
CA TYR A 255 25.01 4.67 -17.94
C TYR A 255 25.76 4.70 -16.58
N PRO A 256 27.10 4.92 -16.58
CA PRO A 256 27.90 4.82 -15.36
C PRO A 256 27.53 5.81 -14.26
N ASP A 257 26.88 6.92 -14.64
CA ASP A 257 26.35 7.97 -13.77
C ASP A 257 24.95 7.69 -13.21
N ALA A 258 24.34 6.54 -13.57
CA ALA A 258 23.01 6.19 -13.08
C ALA A 258 23.00 6.08 -11.55
N THR A 259 21.96 6.68 -10.93
CA THR A 259 21.75 6.72 -9.48
C THR A 259 20.35 6.22 -9.12
N LEU A 260 20.21 5.69 -7.91
CA LEU A 260 18.96 5.21 -7.34
C LEU A 260 18.66 5.96 -6.05
N ALA A 261 17.54 6.68 -6.02
CA ALA A 261 17.03 7.34 -4.82
C ALA A 261 15.88 6.55 -4.22
N VAL A 262 15.88 6.38 -2.90
CA VAL A 262 14.84 5.65 -2.18
C VAL A 262 14.54 6.31 -0.83
N PRO A 263 13.26 6.50 -0.46
CA PRO A 263 12.90 6.93 0.88
C PRO A 263 13.15 5.81 1.89
N GLY A 264 13.35 6.19 3.13
CA GLY A 264 13.59 5.26 4.22
C GLY A 264 14.98 5.39 4.82
N ARG A 265 15.20 4.59 5.86
CA ARG A 265 16.45 4.58 6.58
C ARG A 265 17.54 3.88 5.77
N SER A 266 18.73 4.47 5.75
CA SER A 266 19.90 3.84 5.15
C SER A 266 20.30 2.57 5.91
N PHE A 267 20.49 1.48 5.17
CA PHE A 267 21.12 0.26 5.67
C PHE A 267 22.66 0.25 5.39
N LEU A 268 23.19 1.26 4.70
CA LEU A 268 24.62 1.35 4.37
C LEU A 268 25.50 1.87 5.52
N SER A 269 24.89 2.39 6.59
CA SER A 269 25.64 2.91 7.74
C SER A 269 26.53 1.86 8.37
N ASN A 270 27.77 2.24 8.66
CA ASN A 270 28.77 1.38 9.27
C ASN A 270 28.79 1.47 10.81
N ASP A 271 28.02 2.37 11.42
CA ASP A 271 27.99 2.52 12.86
C ASP A 271 27.38 1.29 13.57
N LEU A 272 27.89 0.97 14.75
CA LEU A 272 27.48 -0.21 15.50
C LEU A 272 25.97 -0.21 15.84
N LYS A 273 25.41 0.95 16.15
CA LYS A 273 23.99 1.10 16.50
C LYS A 273 23.09 0.79 15.31
N SER A 274 23.43 1.25 14.10
CA SER A 274 22.72 0.95 12.88
C SER A 274 22.81 -0.54 12.54
N ARG A 275 23.99 -1.15 12.66
CA ARG A 275 24.18 -2.59 12.43
C ARG A 275 23.34 -3.47 13.36
N LEU A 276 23.24 -3.12 14.64
CA LEU A 276 22.41 -3.84 15.61
C LEU A 276 20.91 -3.73 15.34
N ARG A 277 20.49 -2.71 14.59
CA ARG A 277 19.09 -2.48 14.21
C ARG A 277 18.68 -3.13 12.89
N GLN A 278 19.65 -3.59 12.09
CA GLN A 278 19.38 -4.21 10.79
C GLN A 278 18.71 -5.57 10.97
N ASN A 279 17.67 -5.81 10.16
CA ASN A 279 17.10 -7.14 9.97
C ASN A 279 17.91 -7.95 8.93
N GLY A 280 17.58 -9.23 8.77
CA GLY A 280 18.26 -10.12 7.83
C GLY A 280 18.20 -9.64 6.39
N TYR A 281 17.08 -9.05 5.97
CA TYR A 281 16.93 -8.51 4.63
C TYR A 281 17.79 -7.25 4.43
N GLU A 282 17.74 -6.27 5.34
CA GLU A 282 18.61 -5.08 5.28
C GLU A 282 20.10 -5.46 5.28
N ASN A 283 20.46 -6.47 6.07
CA ASN A 283 21.83 -6.99 6.09
C ASN A 283 22.22 -7.67 4.76
N TYR A 284 21.28 -8.38 4.12
CA TYR A 284 21.48 -8.92 2.78
C TYR A 284 21.67 -7.81 1.76
N LEU A 285 20.80 -6.79 1.75
CA LEU A 285 20.91 -5.64 0.85
C LEU A 285 22.24 -4.90 1.01
N LEU A 286 22.72 -4.72 2.24
CA LEU A 286 24.04 -4.11 2.50
C LEU A 286 25.17 -4.89 1.81
N HIS A 287 25.15 -6.21 1.93
CA HIS A 287 26.19 -7.05 1.30
C HIS A 287 26.06 -7.05 -0.22
N LEU A 288 24.82 -7.10 -0.75
CA LEU A 288 24.56 -7.04 -2.18
C LEU A 288 25.05 -5.73 -2.77
N THR A 289 24.72 -4.60 -2.15
CA THR A 289 25.15 -3.26 -2.60
C THR A 289 26.68 -3.15 -2.65
N ARG A 290 27.38 -3.70 -1.65
CA ARG A 290 28.86 -3.72 -1.63
C ARG A 290 29.45 -4.65 -2.69
N GLN A 291 28.87 -5.83 -2.86
CA GLN A 291 29.30 -6.81 -3.87
C GLN A 291 29.15 -6.25 -5.30
N LEU A 292 28.11 -5.46 -5.53
CA LEU A 292 27.82 -4.83 -6.81
C LEU A 292 28.50 -3.46 -6.98
N HIS A 293 29.30 -3.01 -6.00
CA HIS A 293 29.99 -1.69 -6.01
C HIS A 293 29.04 -0.50 -6.20
N LEU A 294 27.88 -0.51 -5.54
CA LEU A 294 26.81 0.50 -5.68
C LEU A 294 26.73 1.48 -4.49
N ASN A 295 27.73 1.53 -3.60
CA ASN A 295 27.65 2.34 -2.37
C ASN A 295 27.48 3.84 -2.67
N ASP A 296 28.03 4.34 -3.75
CA ASP A 296 27.96 5.71 -4.24
C ASP A 296 26.75 5.99 -5.15
N ALA A 297 26.07 4.93 -5.60
CA ALA A 297 24.96 5.02 -6.53
C ALA A 297 23.59 5.02 -5.86
N VAL A 298 23.48 4.66 -4.57
CA VAL A 298 22.21 4.55 -3.83
C VAL A 298 22.10 5.68 -2.82
N GLU A 299 21.09 6.55 -3.01
CA GLU A 299 20.78 7.70 -2.16
C GLU A 299 19.59 7.36 -1.25
N PHE A 300 19.77 7.38 0.08
CA PHE A 300 18.70 7.22 1.06
C PHE A 300 18.20 8.58 1.52
N LEU A 301 16.91 8.83 1.33
CA LEU A 301 16.30 10.14 1.53
C LEU A 301 15.66 10.33 2.92
N GLY A 302 15.72 9.30 3.78
CA GLY A 302 15.01 9.34 5.06
C GLY A 302 13.50 9.27 4.91
N HIS A 303 12.79 9.72 5.94
CA HIS A 303 11.33 9.81 5.89
C HIS A 303 10.91 11.08 5.14
N LEU A 304 10.03 10.94 4.16
CA LEU A 304 9.58 12.03 3.31
C LEU A 304 8.09 12.33 3.54
N SER A 305 7.74 13.62 3.59
CA SER A 305 6.35 14.06 3.46
C SER A 305 5.84 13.86 2.02
N ALA A 306 4.52 14.01 1.81
CA ALA A 306 3.93 13.91 0.47
C ALA A 306 4.55 14.91 -0.51
N GLU A 307 4.76 16.18 -0.09
CA GLU A 307 5.42 17.20 -0.91
C GLU A 307 6.89 16.85 -1.21
N GLN A 308 7.62 16.32 -0.24
CA GLN A 308 8.98 15.88 -0.47
C GLN A 308 9.04 14.66 -1.42
N MET A 309 8.09 13.72 -1.29
CA MET A 309 7.95 12.60 -2.23
C MET A 309 7.69 13.10 -3.64
N LYS A 310 6.70 13.98 -3.83
CA LYS A 310 6.41 14.63 -5.12
C LYS A 310 7.66 15.24 -5.75
N LYS A 311 8.44 15.98 -4.96
CA LYS A 311 9.71 16.57 -5.44
C LYS A 311 10.67 15.50 -5.94
N GLN A 312 10.76 14.34 -5.27
CA GLN A 312 11.64 13.25 -5.70
C GLN A 312 11.16 12.62 -7.01
N TYR A 313 9.83 12.42 -7.17
CA TYR A 313 9.27 11.97 -8.44
C TYR A 313 9.63 12.93 -9.58
N LEU A 314 9.34 14.23 -9.43
CA LEU A 314 9.61 15.24 -10.46
C LEU A 314 11.09 15.40 -10.81
N GLN A 315 11.99 15.13 -9.86
CA GLN A 315 13.44 15.18 -10.07
C GLN A 315 14.03 13.90 -10.67
N SER A 316 13.26 12.84 -10.85
CA SER A 316 13.76 11.56 -11.34
C SER A 316 13.50 11.38 -12.83
N ASN A 317 14.32 10.58 -13.49
CA ASN A 317 14.16 10.28 -14.92
C ASN A 317 13.13 9.16 -15.13
N VAL A 318 13.04 8.23 -14.15
CA VAL A 318 12.12 7.11 -14.18
C VAL A 318 11.71 6.70 -12.77
N PHE A 319 10.44 6.31 -12.60
CA PHE A 319 9.98 5.59 -11.42
C PHE A 319 10.04 4.09 -11.69
N VAL A 320 10.58 3.31 -10.75
CA VAL A 320 10.67 1.86 -10.86
C VAL A 320 9.94 1.18 -9.72
N LEU A 321 9.03 0.26 -10.07
CA LEU A 321 8.30 -0.60 -9.15
C LEU A 321 8.72 -2.06 -9.35
N PRO A 322 9.75 -2.55 -8.66
CA PRO A 322 10.31 -3.89 -8.88
C PRO A 322 9.67 -4.96 -7.98
N SER A 323 8.50 -4.66 -7.42
CA SER A 323 7.82 -5.53 -6.45
C SER A 323 7.53 -6.92 -7.01
N THR A 324 7.60 -7.94 -6.17
CA THR A 324 7.25 -9.33 -6.56
C THR A 324 5.76 -9.63 -6.39
N MET A 325 5.02 -8.76 -5.67
CA MET A 325 3.56 -8.79 -5.55
C MET A 325 3.03 -7.40 -5.17
N GLU A 326 1.99 -6.97 -5.87
CA GLU A 326 1.22 -5.74 -5.59
C GLU A 326 -0.26 -5.95 -5.94
N ASN A 327 -1.15 -5.24 -5.25
CA ASN A 327 -2.55 -5.16 -5.70
C ASN A 327 -2.75 -3.89 -6.55
N SER A 328 -2.90 -2.76 -5.89
CA SER A 328 -3.08 -1.45 -6.53
C SER A 328 -2.15 -0.45 -5.82
N PRO A 329 -0.86 -0.40 -6.21
CA PRO A 329 0.14 0.38 -5.50
C PRO A 329 -0.07 1.89 -5.70
N ASN A 330 -0.49 2.59 -4.64
CA ASN A 330 -0.74 4.04 -4.66
C ASN A 330 0.49 4.83 -5.15
N VAL A 331 1.70 4.35 -4.85
CA VAL A 331 2.95 4.98 -5.29
C VAL A 331 3.15 4.95 -6.82
N LEU A 332 2.61 3.95 -7.51
CA LEU A 332 2.57 3.92 -8.98
C LEU A 332 1.55 4.94 -9.49
N GLY A 333 0.36 4.98 -8.90
CA GLY A 333 -0.66 5.99 -9.23
C GLY A 333 -0.15 7.42 -9.04
N GLU A 334 0.60 7.69 -7.97
CA GLU A 334 1.23 8.98 -7.69
C GLU A 334 2.28 9.37 -8.75
N ALA A 335 3.13 8.42 -9.17
CA ALA A 335 4.09 8.63 -10.26
C ALA A 335 3.36 8.93 -11.58
N MET A 336 2.32 8.17 -11.88
CA MET A 336 1.49 8.33 -13.07
C MET A 336 0.75 9.68 -13.07
N LEU A 337 0.18 10.13 -11.94
CA LEU A 337 -0.47 11.44 -11.82
C LEU A 337 0.46 12.60 -12.17
N LEU A 338 1.75 12.46 -11.85
CA LEU A 338 2.77 13.46 -12.18
C LEU A 338 3.30 13.32 -13.62
N GLY A 339 2.89 12.31 -14.37
CA GLY A 339 3.38 12.05 -15.72
C GLY A 339 4.83 11.56 -15.76
N LEU A 340 5.36 11.02 -14.66
CA LEU A 340 6.70 10.44 -14.62
C LEU A 340 6.71 9.11 -15.37
N PRO A 341 7.66 8.86 -16.29
CA PRO A 341 7.82 7.56 -16.92
C PRO A 341 7.99 6.44 -15.89
N CYS A 342 7.23 5.35 -16.05
CA CYS A 342 7.20 4.25 -15.10
C CYS A 342 7.65 2.93 -15.74
N VAL A 343 8.49 2.18 -15.02
CA VAL A 343 8.82 0.78 -15.29
C VAL A 343 8.37 -0.03 -14.09
N ALA A 344 7.52 -1.03 -14.30
CA ALA A 344 6.97 -1.82 -13.20
C ALA A 344 7.00 -3.32 -13.52
N ALA A 345 7.22 -4.15 -12.51
CA ALA A 345 7.02 -5.58 -12.63
C ALA A 345 5.54 -5.89 -12.87
N ASN A 346 5.25 -6.77 -13.84
CA ASN A 346 3.90 -7.20 -14.17
C ASN A 346 3.39 -8.22 -13.14
N VAL A 347 3.03 -7.75 -11.96
CA VAL A 347 2.58 -8.58 -10.83
C VAL A 347 1.22 -8.14 -10.33
N GLY A 348 0.42 -9.10 -9.91
CA GLY A 348 -0.87 -8.83 -9.29
C GLY A 348 -1.75 -7.89 -10.13
N GLY A 349 -2.20 -6.80 -9.51
CA GLY A 349 -3.09 -5.82 -10.15
C GLY A 349 -2.38 -4.68 -10.89
N VAL A 350 -1.05 -4.69 -11.04
CA VAL A 350 -0.30 -3.60 -11.69
C VAL A 350 -0.78 -3.36 -13.13
N SER A 351 -1.06 -4.42 -13.90
CA SER A 351 -1.57 -4.32 -15.27
C SER A 351 -2.97 -3.72 -15.37
N SER A 352 -3.77 -3.77 -14.31
CA SER A 352 -5.06 -3.05 -14.24
C SER A 352 -4.88 -1.53 -14.11
N MET A 353 -3.77 -1.09 -13.53
CA MET A 353 -3.46 0.33 -13.36
C MET A 353 -2.74 0.93 -14.58
N MET A 354 -1.79 0.22 -15.13
CA MET A 354 -0.87 0.70 -16.15
C MET A 354 -0.75 -0.32 -17.29
N GLY A 355 -1.11 0.06 -18.50
CA GLY A 355 -0.91 -0.74 -19.71
C GLY A 355 0.35 -0.32 -20.48
N GLN A 356 0.52 -0.87 -21.69
CA GLN A 356 1.71 -0.67 -22.52
C GLN A 356 1.87 0.78 -23.05
N LYS A 357 0.80 1.58 -23.06
CA LYS A 357 0.87 2.99 -23.48
C LYS A 357 1.28 3.94 -22.36
N GLU A 358 0.97 3.55 -21.12
CA GLU A 358 1.13 4.36 -19.93
C GLU A 358 2.46 4.10 -19.21
N GLY A 359 3.17 3.04 -19.59
CA GLY A 359 4.45 2.67 -18.98
C GLY A 359 4.98 1.37 -19.54
N ILE A 360 6.02 0.85 -18.93
CA ILE A 360 6.65 -0.40 -19.34
C ILE A 360 6.43 -1.45 -18.25
N LEU A 361 5.82 -2.57 -18.63
CA LEU A 361 5.67 -3.74 -17.78
C LEU A 361 6.75 -4.77 -18.12
N CYS A 362 7.50 -5.21 -17.10
CA CYS A 362 8.53 -6.24 -17.24
C CYS A 362 8.16 -7.53 -16.50
N ASP A 363 8.79 -8.62 -16.87
CA ASP A 363 8.60 -9.90 -16.20
C ASP A 363 9.05 -9.81 -14.72
N PRO A 364 8.27 -10.37 -13.80
CA PRO A 364 8.68 -10.44 -12.39
C PRO A 364 10.03 -11.14 -12.25
N VAL A 365 10.85 -10.67 -11.29
CA VAL A 365 12.16 -11.20 -10.94
C VAL A 365 13.22 -11.24 -12.07
N SER A 366 12.92 -10.71 -13.25
CA SER A 366 13.87 -10.60 -14.37
C SER A 366 14.72 -9.33 -14.23
N THR A 367 15.87 -9.43 -13.58
CA THR A 367 16.78 -8.28 -13.38
C THR A 367 17.37 -7.76 -14.71
N ASN A 368 17.59 -8.65 -15.69
CA ASN A 368 18.07 -8.26 -17.02
C ASN A 368 17.04 -7.42 -17.75
N GLN A 369 15.77 -7.91 -17.84
CA GLN A 369 14.71 -7.17 -18.51
C GLN A 369 14.44 -5.84 -17.78
N LEU A 370 14.42 -5.83 -16.44
CA LEU A 370 14.26 -4.60 -15.66
C LEU A 370 15.36 -3.57 -16.02
N ALA A 371 16.62 -4.01 -16.16
CA ALA A 371 17.73 -3.15 -16.56
C ALA A 371 17.58 -2.66 -18.00
N GLU A 372 17.20 -3.52 -18.93
CA GLU A 372 16.97 -3.18 -20.34
C GLU A 372 15.87 -2.11 -20.46
N GLU A 373 14.75 -2.27 -19.76
CA GLU A 373 13.64 -1.32 -19.82
C GLU A 373 13.96 0.01 -19.14
N ILE A 374 14.76 0.02 -18.08
CA ILE A 374 15.28 1.26 -17.50
C ILE A 374 16.18 1.98 -18.51
N CYS A 375 17.10 1.28 -19.15
CA CYS A 375 17.97 1.84 -20.20
C CYS A 375 17.15 2.36 -21.38
N ARG A 376 16.09 1.66 -21.76
CA ARG A 376 15.16 2.10 -22.81
C ARG A 376 14.51 3.43 -22.47
N VAL A 377 13.99 3.61 -21.23
CA VAL A 377 13.44 4.91 -20.79
C VAL A 377 14.50 6.01 -20.83
N PHE A 378 15.73 5.73 -20.41
CA PHE A 378 16.80 6.72 -20.48
C PHE A 378 17.12 7.13 -21.92
N ALA A 379 17.12 6.17 -22.86
CA ALA A 379 17.37 6.43 -24.28
C ALA A 379 16.23 7.16 -24.99
N MET A 380 14.99 7.12 -24.45
CA MET A 380 13.86 7.87 -25.00
C MET A 380 13.99 9.38 -24.81
N GLU A 381 14.75 9.82 -23.81
CA GLU A 381 14.93 11.23 -23.49
C GLU A 381 13.60 11.99 -23.39
N ALA A 382 13.44 13.06 -24.20
CA ALA A 382 12.21 13.87 -24.21
C ALA A 382 10.98 13.08 -24.70
N ASP A 383 11.16 12.03 -25.51
CA ASP A 383 10.04 11.21 -26.04
C ASP A 383 9.35 10.41 -24.95
N ALA A 384 10.01 10.17 -23.80
CA ALA A 384 9.40 9.57 -22.62
C ALA A 384 8.21 10.38 -22.06
N ALA A 385 8.16 11.69 -22.38
CA ALA A 385 7.05 12.56 -21.95
C ALA A 385 5.69 12.13 -22.53
N ALA A 386 5.66 11.56 -23.74
CA ALA A 386 4.42 11.08 -24.34
C ALA A 386 3.85 9.90 -23.55
N MET A 387 4.68 8.97 -23.11
CA MET A 387 4.29 7.84 -22.24
C MET A 387 3.82 8.36 -20.87
N GLY A 388 4.55 9.31 -20.28
CA GLY A 388 4.18 9.95 -19.01
C GLY A 388 2.83 10.67 -19.09
N LEU A 389 2.54 11.37 -20.18
CA LEU A 389 1.25 12.03 -20.40
C LEU A 389 0.11 11.00 -20.50
N ALA A 390 0.29 9.90 -21.22
CA ALA A 390 -0.69 8.83 -21.28
C ALA A 390 -0.96 8.23 -19.89
N ALA A 391 0.09 8.03 -19.09
CA ALA A 391 -0.02 7.60 -17.70
C ALA A 391 -0.82 8.58 -16.85
N GLN A 392 -0.56 9.88 -16.98
CA GLN A 392 -1.26 10.94 -16.25
C GLN A 392 -2.76 10.95 -16.58
N VAL A 393 -3.12 10.89 -17.85
CA VAL A 393 -4.53 10.85 -18.29
C VAL A 393 -5.25 9.65 -17.66
N ARG A 394 -4.64 8.47 -17.70
CA ARG A 394 -5.22 7.27 -17.08
C ARG A 394 -5.33 7.39 -15.57
N ALA A 395 -4.29 7.90 -14.89
CA ALA A 395 -4.30 8.06 -13.44
C ALA A 395 -5.34 9.07 -12.96
N LEU A 396 -5.54 10.19 -13.67
CA LEU A 396 -6.59 11.16 -13.39
C LEU A 396 -8.00 10.55 -13.50
N GLN A 397 -8.22 9.62 -14.44
CA GLN A 397 -9.50 8.90 -14.56
C GLN A 397 -9.69 7.86 -13.46
N THR A 398 -8.60 7.17 -13.08
CA THR A 398 -8.61 6.11 -12.06
C THR A 398 -8.78 6.69 -10.66
N HIS A 399 -8.08 7.76 -10.37
CA HIS A 399 -8.01 8.38 -9.05
C HIS A 399 -8.82 9.68 -8.96
N ASP A 400 -9.84 9.85 -9.80
CA ASP A 400 -10.77 10.99 -9.77
C ASP A 400 -11.47 11.08 -8.41
N PRO A 401 -11.26 12.15 -7.62
CA PRO A 401 -11.80 12.26 -6.27
C PRO A 401 -13.33 12.26 -6.23
N GLU A 402 -13.97 12.99 -7.15
CA GLU A 402 -15.44 13.12 -7.17
C GLU A 402 -16.09 11.80 -7.54
N LYS A 403 -15.56 11.12 -8.57
CA LYS A 403 -16.05 9.83 -9.02
C LYS A 403 -15.87 8.76 -7.94
N ASN A 404 -14.72 8.73 -7.28
CA ASN A 404 -14.41 7.74 -6.25
C ASN A 404 -15.28 7.94 -5.01
N LEU A 405 -15.49 9.20 -4.58
CA LEU A 405 -16.41 9.51 -3.49
C LEU A 405 -17.85 9.12 -3.85
N LYS A 406 -18.31 9.47 -5.05
CA LYS A 406 -19.66 9.10 -5.52
C LYS A 406 -19.83 7.58 -5.50
N ASN A 407 -18.88 6.82 -6.05
CA ASN A 407 -18.95 5.36 -6.08
C ASN A 407 -19.02 4.78 -4.65
N LEU A 408 -18.22 5.29 -3.72
CA LEU A 408 -18.25 4.85 -2.33
C LEU A 408 -19.59 5.15 -1.66
N LEU A 409 -20.15 6.33 -1.88
CA LEU A 409 -21.47 6.70 -1.34
C LEU A 409 -22.59 5.84 -1.95
N ASP A 410 -22.52 5.52 -3.23
CA ASP A 410 -23.49 4.65 -3.89
C ASP A 410 -23.45 3.22 -3.32
N ILE A 411 -22.24 2.70 -3.03
CA ILE A 411 -22.06 1.42 -2.33
C ILE A 411 -22.69 1.50 -0.92
N TYR A 412 -22.44 2.56 -0.18
CA TYR A 412 -23.01 2.71 1.18
C TYR A 412 -24.54 2.83 1.16
N ARG A 413 -25.12 3.53 0.18
CA ARG A 413 -26.58 3.61 0.00
C ARG A 413 -27.17 2.23 -0.27
N LEU A 414 -26.56 1.49 -1.21
CA LEU A 414 -26.97 0.10 -1.50
C LEU A 414 -27.00 -0.79 -0.24
N LEU A 415 -25.92 -0.74 0.54
CA LEU A 415 -25.76 -1.58 1.74
C LEU A 415 -26.70 -1.16 2.89
N SER A 416 -26.98 0.14 3.01
CA SER A 416 -27.86 0.65 4.05
C SER A 416 -29.35 0.37 3.80
N GLY A 417 -29.73 0.06 2.56
CA GLY A 417 -31.14 -0.03 2.14
C GLY A 417 -31.92 1.28 2.24
N LYS A 418 -31.22 2.42 2.33
CA LYS A 418 -31.80 3.76 2.36
C LYS A 418 -31.76 4.33 0.94
N GLU A 419 -32.92 4.41 0.30
CA GLU A 419 -33.10 5.22 -0.89
C GLU A 419 -33.06 6.71 -0.51
N ASN A 420 -32.71 7.58 -1.47
CA ASN A 420 -32.60 9.05 -1.28
C ASN A 420 -33.91 9.69 -0.80
#